data_e53bcbf2dcddda50956a23f6076588c4
#
_entry.id   e53bcbf2dcddda50956a23f6076588c4
#
_cell.length_a   1.000
_cell.length_b   1.000
_cell.length_c   1.000
_cell.angle_alpha   90.00
_cell.angle_beta   90.00
_cell.angle_gamma   90.00
#
_symmetry.space_group_name_H-M   'P 1'
#
loop_
_entity.id
_entity.type
_entity.pdbx_description
1 polymer ?
#
loop_
_entity_poly.entity_id
_entity_poly.type
_entity_poly.pdbx_seq_one_letter_code
_entity_poly.pdbx_strand_id
1 'polypeptide(L)'
;MIEEFERHLRGTNLSENTISSYLFAIRQYSSQYDGITKKNLRAYKVWLIENYKPKTVNLRLRAINCFLESIGKESWKMQFVRVQQKAFLENVISEADYEYFKNCLKRDDELFWYFVIRFLAATGARVSELIQIKVEHIKLGHLDLYSKGGKLRRIYIPKALQNEALSWLNDKHQESGFIFLNKYGDRITTRGISGQLKKLAVRYGIDPVVFTRIPSVTALPRAFWSAATTSHSSPTLWDMKVLKPPAFISAKPRPNNEPSLMRS
;
A
#
# COMPACT_ATOMS: atom_id res chain seq x y z
N MET A 1 20.37 17.40 -19.45
CA MET A 1 19.83 16.01 -19.55
C MET A 1 18.92 15.65 -18.39
N ILE A 2 19.39 15.58 -17.12
CA ILE A 2 18.54 15.22 -15.96
C ILE A 2 17.48 16.29 -15.70
N GLU A 3 17.82 17.56 -15.75
CA GLU A 3 16.89 18.69 -15.55
C GLU A 3 15.81 18.75 -16.63
N GLU A 4 16.17 18.48 -17.87
CA GLU A 4 15.20 18.40 -18.99
C GLU A 4 14.23 17.25 -18.80
N PHE A 5 14.75 16.10 -18.35
CA PHE A 5 13.90 14.95 -18.01
C PHE A 5 12.98 15.25 -16.81
N GLU A 6 13.47 15.93 -15.79
CA GLU A 6 12.62 16.37 -14.68
C GLU A 6 11.50 17.30 -15.16
N ARG A 7 11.83 18.26 -16.03
CA ARG A 7 10.83 19.16 -16.62
C ARG A 7 9.81 18.39 -17.45
N HIS A 8 10.25 17.41 -18.24
CA HIS A 8 9.37 16.50 -18.98
C HIS A 8 8.43 15.71 -18.04
N LEU A 9 8.97 15.13 -16.95
CA LEU A 9 8.18 14.40 -15.98
C LEU A 9 7.14 15.26 -15.25
N ARG A 10 7.48 16.52 -14.94
CA ARG A 10 6.56 17.48 -14.33
C ARG A 10 5.42 17.88 -15.28
N GLY A 11 5.67 17.88 -16.59
CA GLY A 11 4.64 18.07 -17.62
C GLY A 11 3.70 16.87 -17.78
N THR A 12 4.08 15.69 -17.28
CA THR A 12 3.24 14.52 -17.24
C THR A 12 2.52 14.43 -15.88
N ASN A 13 1.29 13.97 -15.83
CA ASN A 13 0.50 13.93 -14.60
C ASN A 13 0.98 12.82 -13.62
N LEU A 14 2.28 12.81 -13.30
CA LEU A 14 2.92 11.86 -12.38
C LEU A 14 2.97 12.41 -10.95
N SER A 15 2.95 11.50 -9.95
CA SER A 15 3.14 11.92 -8.56
C SER A 15 4.60 12.25 -8.28
N GLU A 16 4.86 13.16 -7.33
CA GLU A 16 6.19 13.54 -6.87
C GLU A 16 7.06 12.32 -6.49
N ASN A 17 6.46 11.32 -5.83
CA ASN A 17 7.15 10.06 -5.50
C ASN A 17 7.58 9.28 -6.75
N THR A 18 6.78 9.31 -7.81
CA THR A 18 7.14 8.65 -9.09
C THR A 18 8.26 9.43 -9.77
N ILE A 19 8.15 10.76 -9.82
CA ILE A 19 9.18 11.64 -10.37
C ILE A 19 10.52 11.41 -9.65
N SER A 20 10.53 11.49 -8.32
CA SER A 20 11.72 11.23 -7.50
C SER A 20 12.33 9.86 -7.76
N SER A 21 11.48 8.81 -7.88
CA SER A 21 11.94 7.45 -8.18
C SER A 21 12.55 7.31 -9.57
N TYR A 22 12.02 8.03 -10.55
CA TYR A 22 12.52 8.02 -11.91
C TYR A 22 13.84 8.79 -12.02
N LEU A 23 13.91 9.98 -11.42
CA LEU A 23 15.16 10.76 -11.36
C LEU A 23 16.28 9.99 -10.65
N PHE A 24 15.94 9.29 -9.55
CA PHE A 24 16.92 8.44 -8.89
C PHE A 24 17.45 7.33 -9.82
N ALA A 25 16.59 6.68 -10.61
CA ALA A 25 17.02 5.66 -11.55
C ALA A 25 17.97 6.20 -12.64
N ILE A 26 17.70 7.41 -13.15
CA ILE A 26 18.57 8.04 -14.15
C ILE A 26 19.90 8.46 -13.55
N ARG A 27 19.89 9.05 -12.34
CA ARG A 27 21.14 9.37 -11.62
C ARG A 27 21.98 8.13 -11.36
N GLN A 28 21.34 7.02 -10.95
CA GLN A 28 22.02 5.73 -10.75
C GLN A 28 22.64 5.19 -12.05
N TYR A 29 21.95 5.31 -13.18
CA TYR A 29 22.51 4.95 -14.48
C TYR A 29 23.70 5.83 -14.84
N SER A 30 23.55 7.16 -14.76
CA SER A 30 24.59 8.13 -15.13
C SER A 30 25.82 8.10 -14.22
N SER A 31 25.71 7.55 -13.00
CA SER A 31 26.87 7.36 -12.12
C SER A 31 27.75 6.16 -12.51
N GLN A 32 27.24 5.26 -13.36
CA GLN A 32 27.93 4.02 -13.73
C GLN A 32 28.34 3.98 -15.21
N TYR A 33 27.65 4.75 -16.06
CA TYR A 33 27.84 4.69 -17.51
C TYR A 33 27.88 6.09 -18.12
N ASP A 34 28.92 6.35 -18.90
CA ASP A 34 29.04 7.56 -19.71
C ASP A 34 28.17 7.41 -20.97
N GLY A 35 27.21 8.33 -21.10
CA GLY A 35 26.33 8.42 -22.26
C GLY A 35 25.34 7.25 -22.38
N ILE A 36 24.37 7.44 -23.29
CA ILE A 36 23.29 6.49 -23.54
C ILE A 36 23.57 5.76 -24.84
N THR A 37 23.99 4.50 -24.71
CA THR A 37 24.22 3.57 -25.81
C THR A 37 23.45 2.26 -25.59
N LYS A 38 23.11 1.55 -26.67
CA LYS A 38 22.47 0.23 -26.54
C LYS A 38 23.32 -0.76 -25.73
N LYS A 39 24.65 -0.64 -25.81
CA LYS A 39 25.60 -1.47 -25.05
C LYS A 39 25.45 -1.18 -23.54
N ASN A 40 25.53 0.08 -23.14
CA ASN A 40 25.44 0.50 -21.74
C ASN A 40 24.05 0.16 -21.13
N LEU A 41 22.97 0.36 -21.89
CA LEU A 41 21.63 -0.01 -21.45
C LEU A 41 21.48 -1.53 -21.16
N ARG A 42 22.06 -2.38 -22.03
CA ARG A 42 22.07 -3.82 -21.80
C ARG A 42 22.91 -4.18 -20.58
N ALA A 43 24.10 -3.62 -20.44
CA ALA A 43 24.96 -3.84 -19.27
C ALA A 43 24.28 -3.40 -17.98
N TYR A 44 23.62 -2.23 -17.96
CA TYR A 44 22.87 -1.75 -16.82
C TYR A 44 21.71 -2.70 -16.44
N LYS A 45 20.97 -3.22 -17.44
CA LYS A 45 19.90 -4.20 -17.18
C LYS A 45 20.45 -5.47 -16.52
N VAL A 46 21.58 -6.00 -17.00
CA VAL A 46 22.23 -7.18 -16.40
C VAL A 46 22.60 -6.88 -14.96
N TRP A 47 23.29 -5.77 -14.73
CA TRP A 47 23.66 -5.33 -13.39
C TRP A 47 22.47 -5.16 -12.46
N LEU A 48 21.36 -4.60 -12.96
CA LEU A 48 20.12 -4.48 -12.16
C LEU A 48 19.57 -5.85 -11.76
N ILE A 49 19.60 -6.84 -12.66
CA ILE A 49 19.09 -8.20 -12.39
C ILE A 49 19.93 -8.89 -11.32
N GLU A 50 21.22 -8.71 -11.34
CA GLU A 50 22.15 -9.28 -10.36
C GLU A 50 22.02 -8.66 -8.97
N ASN A 51 21.73 -7.35 -8.89
CA ASN A 51 21.80 -6.59 -7.64
C ASN A 51 20.42 -6.30 -7.01
N TYR A 52 19.30 -6.47 -7.73
CA TYR A 52 17.99 -6.07 -7.26
C TYR A 52 16.89 -7.11 -7.48
N LYS A 53 15.87 -7.05 -6.62
CA LYS A 53 14.65 -7.86 -6.81
C LYS A 53 13.89 -7.46 -8.08
N PRO A 54 13.23 -8.39 -8.79
CA PRO A 54 12.57 -8.15 -10.08
C PRO A 54 11.63 -6.93 -10.11
N LYS A 55 10.91 -6.63 -9.03
CA LYS A 55 10.05 -5.44 -8.94
C LYS A 55 10.86 -4.13 -8.99
N THR A 56 12.03 -4.10 -8.35
CA THR A 56 12.94 -2.95 -8.36
C THR A 56 13.57 -2.80 -9.73
N VAL A 57 14.01 -3.90 -10.35
CA VAL A 57 14.52 -3.92 -11.74
C VAL A 57 13.49 -3.26 -12.67
N ASN A 58 12.24 -3.73 -12.64
CA ASN A 58 11.18 -3.21 -13.50
C ASN A 58 10.86 -1.73 -13.22
N LEU A 59 10.96 -1.26 -11.98
CA LEU A 59 10.81 0.15 -11.65
C LEU A 59 11.93 0.99 -12.33
N ARG A 60 13.19 0.53 -12.23
CA ARG A 60 14.33 1.19 -12.89
C ARG A 60 14.20 1.17 -14.41
N LEU A 61 13.85 0.01 -15.00
CA LEU A 61 13.64 -0.10 -16.43
C LEU A 61 12.51 0.80 -16.95
N ARG A 62 11.42 0.95 -16.15
CA ARG A 62 10.33 1.88 -16.49
C ARG A 62 10.81 3.31 -16.55
N ALA A 63 11.63 3.74 -15.57
CA ALA A 63 12.22 5.08 -15.56
C ALA A 63 13.14 5.31 -16.78
N ILE A 64 14.02 4.35 -17.09
CA ILE A 64 14.90 4.42 -18.28
C ILE A 64 14.08 4.47 -19.57
N ASN A 65 13.04 3.64 -19.71
CA ASN A 65 12.19 3.64 -20.91
C ASN A 65 11.45 4.97 -21.08
N CYS A 66 10.95 5.58 -19.98
CA CYS A 66 10.35 6.90 -20.00
C CYS A 66 11.38 7.98 -20.41
N PHE A 67 12.60 7.85 -19.92
CA PHE A 67 13.69 8.75 -20.33
C PHE A 67 14.06 8.59 -21.82
N LEU A 68 14.12 7.35 -22.33
CA LEU A 68 14.38 7.09 -23.75
C LEU A 68 13.28 7.68 -24.65
N GLU A 69 12.03 7.65 -24.20
CA GLU A 69 10.91 8.32 -24.88
C GLU A 69 11.14 9.84 -24.96
N SER A 70 11.51 10.45 -23.83
CA SER A 70 11.71 11.92 -23.75
C SER A 70 12.84 12.44 -24.65
N ILE A 71 13.79 11.58 -25.05
CA ILE A 71 14.91 11.92 -25.93
C ILE A 71 14.76 11.34 -27.35
N GLY A 72 13.56 10.84 -27.72
CA GLY A 72 13.27 10.33 -29.07
C GLY A 72 13.95 8.98 -29.40
N LYS A 73 14.38 8.20 -28.39
CA LYS A 73 15.02 6.89 -28.58
C LYS A 73 14.11 5.72 -28.21
N GLU A 74 12.85 5.77 -28.58
CA GLU A 74 11.83 4.75 -28.23
C GLU A 74 12.20 3.33 -28.68
N SER A 75 12.87 3.20 -29.85
CA SER A 75 13.34 1.91 -30.36
C SER A 75 14.40 1.22 -29.47
N TRP A 76 14.92 1.91 -28.46
CA TRP A 76 15.91 1.38 -27.52
C TRP A 76 15.27 0.92 -26.19
N LYS A 77 13.95 1.01 -26.05
CA LYS A 77 13.23 0.55 -24.86
C LYS A 77 13.60 -0.90 -24.50
N MET A 78 13.79 -1.12 -23.23
CA MET A 78 14.13 -2.42 -22.68
C MET A 78 12.90 -3.17 -22.20
N GLN A 79 12.85 -4.47 -22.49
CA GLN A 79 11.81 -5.35 -21.98
C GLN A 79 11.94 -5.55 -20.48
N PHE A 80 10.79 -5.62 -19.79
CA PHE A 80 10.71 -5.91 -18.38
C PHE A 80 11.08 -7.38 -18.07
N VAL A 81 11.55 -7.62 -16.85
CA VAL A 81 11.77 -8.97 -16.35
C VAL A 81 10.45 -9.56 -15.83
N ARG A 82 10.29 -10.87 -15.96
CA ARG A 82 9.12 -11.57 -15.41
C ARG A 82 9.14 -11.49 -13.90
N VAL A 83 7.99 -11.18 -13.30
CA VAL A 83 7.79 -11.14 -11.85
C VAL A 83 6.78 -12.23 -11.51
N GLN A 84 7.23 -13.24 -10.76
CA GLN A 84 6.29 -14.18 -10.17
C GLN A 84 5.47 -13.47 -9.09
N GLN A 85 4.15 -13.48 -9.25
CA GLN A 85 3.26 -13.03 -8.20
C GLN A 85 3.00 -14.19 -7.25
N LYS A 86 3.27 -13.97 -5.95
CA LYS A 86 2.86 -14.94 -4.93
C LYS A 86 1.34 -14.93 -4.83
N ALA A 87 0.74 -16.10 -4.93
CA ALA A 87 -0.71 -16.27 -4.89
C ALA A 87 -1.30 -16.08 -3.47
N PHE A 88 -0.48 -15.97 -2.45
CA PHE A 88 -0.90 -15.83 -1.05
C PHE A 88 -0.23 -14.62 -0.39
N LEU A 89 -0.94 -14.07 0.58
CA LEU A 89 -0.43 -12.96 1.39
C LEU A 89 0.45 -13.55 2.49
N GLU A 90 1.75 -13.27 2.42
CA GLU A 90 2.69 -13.54 3.51
C GLU A 90 2.68 -12.38 4.51
N ASN A 91 3.00 -12.68 5.76
CA ASN A 91 3.22 -11.69 6.82
C ASN A 91 1.96 -10.87 7.16
N VAL A 92 0.83 -11.53 7.24
CA VAL A 92 -0.40 -10.96 7.78
C VAL A 92 -0.42 -11.21 9.28
N ILE A 93 -0.72 -10.17 10.07
CA ILE A 93 -0.90 -10.33 11.51
C ILE A 93 -2.12 -11.23 11.77
N SER A 94 -1.99 -12.22 12.65
CA SER A 94 -3.14 -13.03 13.09
C SER A 94 -4.08 -12.20 13.97
N GLU A 95 -5.34 -12.63 14.08
CA GLU A 95 -6.31 -11.99 14.98
C GLU A 95 -5.83 -12.07 16.44
N ALA A 96 -5.28 -13.21 16.84
CA ALA A 96 -4.73 -13.41 18.17
C ALA A 96 -3.56 -12.47 18.47
N ASP A 97 -2.61 -12.35 17.55
CA ASP A 97 -1.47 -11.42 17.70
C ASP A 97 -1.91 -9.96 17.72
N TYR A 98 -2.92 -9.60 16.92
CA TYR A 98 -3.47 -8.25 16.92
C TYR A 98 -4.14 -7.92 18.26
N GLU A 99 -4.99 -8.81 18.78
CA GLU A 99 -5.64 -8.62 20.07
C GLU A 99 -4.63 -8.57 21.22
N TYR A 100 -3.63 -9.46 21.19
CA TYR A 100 -2.54 -9.45 22.15
C TYR A 100 -1.76 -8.11 22.09
N PHE A 101 -1.35 -7.68 20.92
CA PHE A 101 -0.61 -6.44 20.71
C PHE A 101 -1.40 -5.22 21.19
N LYS A 102 -2.68 -5.16 20.84
CA LYS A 102 -3.60 -4.11 21.28
C LYS A 102 -3.70 -4.04 22.80
N ASN A 103 -3.84 -5.20 23.47
CA ASN A 103 -3.93 -5.26 24.92
C ASN A 103 -2.63 -4.89 25.61
N CYS A 104 -1.48 -5.28 25.08
CA CYS A 104 -0.17 -4.84 25.58
C CYS A 104 0.00 -3.33 25.50
N LEU A 105 -0.35 -2.71 24.37
CA LEU A 105 -0.27 -1.26 24.21
C LEU A 105 -1.17 -0.51 25.19
N LYS A 106 -2.37 -1.03 25.45
CA LYS A 106 -3.30 -0.42 26.42
C LYS A 106 -2.81 -0.58 27.85
N ARG A 107 -2.29 -1.75 28.22
CA ARG A 107 -1.73 -2.04 29.54
C ARG A 107 -0.54 -1.14 29.89
N ASP A 108 0.34 -0.90 28.91
CA ASP A 108 1.57 -0.14 29.08
C ASP A 108 1.38 1.37 28.82
N ASP A 109 0.12 1.84 28.75
CA ASP A 109 -0.29 3.24 28.49
C ASP A 109 0.26 3.83 27.18
N GLU A 110 0.58 2.98 26.22
CA GLU A 110 1.01 3.39 24.88
C GLU A 110 -0.19 3.76 24.00
N LEU A 111 -1.09 4.63 24.52
CA LEU A 111 -2.39 4.95 23.91
C LEU A 111 -2.27 5.53 22.51
N PHE A 112 -1.22 6.30 22.22
CA PHE A 112 -0.98 6.79 20.87
C PHE A 112 -0.87 5.63 19.85
N TRP A 113 -0.07 4.61 20.17
CA TRP A 113 0.15 3.46 19.30
C TRP A 113 -1.04 2.50 19.28
N TYR A 114 -1.75 2.43 20.40
CA TYR A 114 -3.05 1.74 20.47
C TYR A 114 -4.03 2.33 19.46
N PHE A 115 -4.21 3.66 19.42
CA PHE A 115 -5.09 4.29 18.44
C PHE A 115 -4.57 4.16 17.00
N VAL A 116 -3.26 4.22 16.76
CA VAL A 116 -2.68 3.96 15.43
C VAL A 116 -3.14 2.60 14.89
N ILE A 117 -2.98 1.52 15.67
CA ILE A 117 -3.38 0.18 15.20
C ILE A 117 -4.90 0.00 15.14
N ARG A 118 -5.64 0.60 16.07
CA ARG A 118 -7.10 0.57 16.09
C ARG A 118 -7.70 1.23 14.85
N PHE A 119 -7.22 2.42 14.49
CA PHE A 119 -7.67 3.09 13.27
C PHE A 119 -7.30 2.31 12.02
N LEU A 120 -6.08 1.79 11.92
CA LEU A 120 -5.67 0.95 10.79
C LEU A 120 -6.58 -0.27 10.65
N ALA A 121 -6.82 -0.98 11.76
CA ALA A 121 -7.65 -2.18 11.76
C ALA A 121 -9.12 -1.88 11.46
N ALA A 122 -9.72 -0.91 12.12
CA ALA A 122 -11.14 -0.64 12.02
C ALA A 122 -11.57 0.07 10.72
N THR A 123 -10.67 0.82 10.08
CA THR A 123 -11.02 1.63 8.91
C THR A 123 -10.48 1.08 7.59
N GLY A 124 -9.52 0.18 7.63
CA GLY A 124 -8.81 -0.27 6.44
C GLY A 124 -8.01 0.82 5.72
N ALA A 125 -7.69 1.90 6.42
CA ALA A 125 -6.88 3.00 5.89
C ALA A 125 -5.44 2.54 5.62
N ARG A 126 -4.83 3.06 4.56
CA ARG A 126 -3.38 2.95 4.38
C ARG A 126 -2.69 3.86 5.40
N VAL A 127 -1.44 3.56 5.76
CA VAL A 127 -0.68 4.42 6.69
C VAL A 127 -0.60 5.87 6.19
N SER A 128 -0.48 6.08 4.88
CA SER A 128 -0.49 7.41 4.27
C SER A 128 -1.85 8.12 4.33
N GLU A 129 -2.93 7.37 4.48
CA GLU A 129 -4.28 7.88 4.67
C GLU A 129 -4.55 8.12 6.15
N LEU A 130 -4.10 7.22 7.03
CA LEU A 130 -4.20 7.34 8.48
C LEU A 130 -3.64 8.67 8.99
N ILE A 131 -2.44 9.04 8.56
CA ILE A 131 -1.79 10.29 9.00
C ILE A 131 -2.52 11.57 8.57
N GLN A 132 -3.54 11.46 7.72
CA GLN A 132 -4.37 12.57 7.28
C GLN A 132 -5.64 12.73 8.12
N ILE A 133 -5.90 11.80 9.05
CA ILE A 133 -7.07 11.87 9.92
C ILE A 133 -6.90 13.06 10.88
N LYS A 134 -7.96 13.85 10.96
CA LYS A 134 -8.10 15.00 11.87
C LYS A 134 -9.22 14.76 12.86
N VAL A 135 -9.25 15.55 13.93
CA VAL A 135 -10.34 15.53 14.93
C VAL A 135 -11.69 15.75 14.27
N GLU A 136 -11.77 16.65 13.29
CA GLU A 136 -12.98 16.97 12.53
C GLU A 136 -13.51 15.71 11.79
N HIS A 137 -12.62 14.88 11.22
CA HIS A 137 -13.02 13.64 10.54
C HIS A 137 -13.58 12.61 11.53
N ILE A 138 -13.07 12.57 12.77
CA ILE A 138 -13.63 11.69 13.81
C ILE A 138 -15.02 12.14 14.19
N LYS A 139 -15.23 13.45 14.38
CA LYS A 139 -16.55 14.02 14.67
C LYS A 139 -17.57 13.75 13.54
N LEU A 140 -17.12 13.86 12.28
CA LEU A 140 -17.94 13.56 11.10
C LEU A 140 -18.16 12.06 10.86
N GLY A 141 -17.29 11.20 11.41
CA GLY A 141 -17.34 9.74 11.21
C GLY A 141 -16.76 9.25 9.88
N HIS A 142 -16.17 10.11 9.08
CA HIS A 142 -15.51 9.72 7.83
C HIS A 142 -14.43 10.70 7.39
N LEU A 143 -13.56 10.22 6.49
CA LEU A 143 -12.55 11.00 5.78
C LEU A 143 -12.70 10.77 4.28
N ASP A 144 -12.83 11.83 3.52
CA ASP A 144 -12.85 11.80 2.05
C ASP A 144 -11.47 12.08 1.49
N LEU A 145 -10.97 11.17 0.65
CA LEU A 145 -9.67 11.24 0.03
C LEU A 145 -9.78 11.24 -1.50
N TYR A 146 -9.12 12.17 -2.13
CA TYR A 146 -8.97 12.18 -3.57
C TYR A 146 -7.77 11.34 -3.98
N SER A 147 -8.01 10.29 -4.77
CA SER A 147 -6.96 9.46 -5.36
C SER A 147 -6.59 9.93 -6.76
N LYS A 148 -5.49 9.38 -7.32
CA LYS A 148 -5.09 9.67 -8.70
C LYS A 148 -6.26 9.45 -9.67
N GLY A 149 -6.48 10.42 -10.56
CA GLY A 149 -7.59 10.40 -11.53
C GLY A 149 -8.93 10.89 -11.00
N GLY A 150 -8.94 11.68 -9.92
CA GLY A 150 -10.15 12.31 -9.38
C GLY A 150 -11.12 11.37 -8.67
N LYS A 151 -10.74 10.10 -8.45
CA LYS A 151 -11.59 9.14 -7.76
C LYS A 151 -11.65 9.47 -6.28
N LEU A 152 -12.86 9.75 -5.78
CA LEU A 152 -13.15 9.93 -4.35
C LEU A 152 -13.15 8.57 -3.66
N ARG A 153 -12.40 8.43 -2.56
CA ARG A 153 -12.45 7.30 -1.64
C ARG A 153 -12.86 7.79 -0.27
N ARG A 154 -13.98 7.29 0.24
CA ARG A 154 -14.44 7.55 1.61
C ARG A 154 -13.97 6.45 2.54
N ILE A 155 -13.39 6.86 3.67
CA ILE A 155 -12.97 5.99 4.76
C ILE A 155 -13.92 6.25 5.92
N TYR A 156 -14.70 5.25 6.33
CA TYR A 156 -15.62 5.35 7.46
C TYR A 156 -14.90 5.02 8.76
N ILE A 157 -15.23 5.77 9.82
CA ILE A 157 -14.74 5.55 11.18
C ILE A 157 -15.91 4.99 12.01
N PRO A 158 -15.83 3.73 12.49
CA PRO A 158 -16.91 3.12 13.29
C PRO A 158 -17.23 3.95 14.54
N LYS A 159 -18.51 4.02 14.92
CA LYS A 159 -19.01 4.86 16.01
C LYS A 159 -18.32 4.56 17.35
N ALA A 160 -18.08 3.30 17.65
CA ALA A 160 -17.36 2.90 18.85
C ALA A 160 -15.94 3.48 18.91
N LEU A 161 -15.21 3.44 17.76
CA LEU A 161 -13.88 4.03 17.67
C LEU A 161 -13.91 5.56 17.72
N GLN A 162 -14.96 6.21 17.14
CA GLN A 162 -15.15 7.65 17.28
C GLN A 162 -15.22 8.06 18.74
N ASN A 163 -16.11 7.42 19.51
CA ASN A 163 -16.33 7.74 20.93
C ASN A 163 -15.06 7.53 21.76
N GLU A 164 -14.37 6.39 21.57
CA GLU A 164 -13.12 6.07 22.26
C GLU A 164 -12.01 7.07 21.93
N ALA A 165 -11.87 7.43 20.65
CA ALA A 165 -10.87 8.39 20.21
C ALA A 165 -11.15 9.83 20.66
N LEU A 166 -12.42 10.25 20.68
CA LEU A 166 -12.79 11.58 21.17
C LEU A 166 -12.50 11.71 22.66
N SER A 167 -12.77 10.68 23.48
CA SER A 167 -12.37 10.68 24.89
C SER A 167 -10.87 10.87 25.05
N TRP A 168 -10.07 10.05 24.34
CA TRP A 168 -8.61 10.14 24.36
C TRP A 168 -8.07 11.52 23.92
N LEU A 169 -8.71 12.16 22.93
CA LEU A 169 -8.33 13.48 22.45
C LEU A 169 -8.72 14.58 23.43
N ASN A 170 -9.87 14.45 24.10
CA ASN A 170 -10.28 15.36 25.17
C ASN A 170 -9.30 15.33 26.35
N ASP A 171 -8.84 14.14 26.76
CA ASP A 171 -7.82 13.99 27.82
C ASP A 171 -6.50 14.68 27.44
N LYS A 172 -6.23 14.82 26.14
CA LYS A 172 -5.06 15.54 25.60
C LYS A 172 -5.31 17.02 25.29
N HIS A 173 -6.51 17.53 25.55
CA HIS A 173 -6.93 18.89 25.20
C HIS A 173 -6.76 19.20 23.70
N GLN A 174 -6.93 18.18 22.83
CA GLN A 174 -6.78 18.31 21.38
C GLN A 174 -8.14 18.41 20.71
N GLU A 175 -8.58 19.63 20.40
CA GLU A 175 -9.92 19.90 19.86
C GLU A 175 -10.00 19.91 18.32
N SER A 176 -8.86 20.09 17.63
CA SER A 176 -8.80 20.24 16.17
C SER A 176 -7.47 19.76 15.58
N GLY A 177 -7.41 19.64 14.26
CA GLY A 177 -6.18 19.30 13.53
C GLY A 177 -5.86 17.82 13.48
N PHE A 178 -4.64 17.49 13.05
CA PHE A 178 -4.20 16.09 12.87
C PHE A 178 -4.08 15.37 14.22
N ILE A 179 -4.62 14.13 14.29
CA ILE A 179 -4.63 13.35 15.53
C ILE A 179 -3.32 12.61 15.80
N PHE A 180 -2.57 12.29 14.75
CA PHE A 180 -1.30 11.58 14.86
C PHE A 180 -0.12 12.52 14.66
N LEU A 181 0.35 13.08 15.77
CA LEU A 181 1.47 14.02 15.82
C LEU A 181 2.73 13.32 16.34
N ASN A 182 3.89 13.82 15.93
CA ASN A 182 5.18 13.42 16.50
C ASN A 182 5.44 14.20 17.82
N LYS A 183 6.56 13.90 18.48
CA LYS A 183 6.95 14.56 19.74
C LYS A 183 7.20 16.08 19.60
N TYR A 184 7.29 16.59 18.39
CA TYR A 184 7.51 18.02 18.10
C TYR A 184 6.20 18.76 17.74
N GLY A 185 5.06 18.06 17.74
CA GLY A 185 3.77 18.62 17.34
C GLY A 185 3.48 18.57 15.84
N ASP A 186 4.40 18.07 15.02
CA ASP A 186 4.19 17.91 13.59
C ASP A 186 3.46 16.59 13.27
N ARG A 187 2.84 16.54 12.10
CA ARG A 187 2.23 15.31 11.62
C ARG A 187 3.26 14.18 11.50
N ILE A 188 2.99 13.02 12.11
CA ILE A 188 3.87 11.87 12.06
C ILE A 188 4.07 11.37 10.63
N THR A 189 5.27 10.86 10.32
CA THR A 189 5.57 10.29 9.00
C THR A 189 5.17 8.81 8.91
N THR A 190 4.86 8.34 7.70
CA THR A 190 4.58 6.91 7.47
C THR A 190 5.75 6.00 7.84
N ARG A 191 6.99 6.48 7.64
CA ARG A 191 8.21 5.77 8.04
C ARG A 191 8.33 5.70 9.56
N GLY A 192 7.98 6.79 10.27
CA GLY A 192 7.97 6.84 11.73
C GLY A 192 7.01 5.82 12.32
N ILE A 193 5.77 5.74 11.79
CA ILE A 193 4.78 4.73 12.20
C ILE A 193 5.34 3.31 11.99
N SER A 194 5.78 2.98 10.76
CA SER A 194 6.27 1.64 10.46
C SER A 194 7.48 1.25 11.29
N GLY A 195 8.39 2.20 11.54
CA GLY A 195 9.59 1.96 12.35
C GLY A 195 9.25 1.68 13.81
N GLN A 196 8.34 2.47 14.38
CA GLN A 196 7.97 2.31 15.79
C GLN A 196 7.10 1.08 16.04
N LEU A 197 6.16 0.76 15.14
CA LEU A 197 5.37 -0.46 15.26
C LEU A 197 6.25 -1.72 15.23
N LYS A 198 7.32 -1.74 14.43
CA LYS A 198 8.30 -2.83 14.45
C LYS A 198 9.04 -2.93 15.77
N LYS A 199 9.45 -1.80 16.36
CA LYS A 199 10.10 -1.79 17.68
C LYS A 199 9.18 -2.30 18.76
N LEU A 200 7.91 -1.88 18.76
CA LEU A 200 6.91 -2.34 19.70
C LEU A 200 6.58 -3.82 19.49
N ALA A 201 6.53 -4.31 18.24
CA ALA A 201 6.37 -5.74 17.95
C ALA A 201 7.48 -6.58 18.60
N VAL A 202 8.74 -6.18 18.40
CA VAL A 202 9.88 -6.85 19.04
C VAL A 202 9.75 -6.81 20.57
N ARG A 203 9.38 -5.65 21.15
CA ARG A 203 9.17 -5.49 22.61
C ARG A 203 8.14 -6.47 23.16
N TYR A 204 7.10 -6.76 22.40
CA TYR A 204 6.01 -7.66 22.81
C TYR A 204 6.12 -9.08 22.23
N GLY A 205 7.26 -9.45 21.68
CA GLY A 205 7.50 -10.81 21.18
C GLY A 205 6.73 -11.19 19.92
N ILE A 206 6.29 -10.20 19.13
CA ILE A 206 5.59 -10.39 17.85
C ILE A 206 6.60 -10.24 16.70
N ASP A 207 6.47 -11.06 15.65
CA ASP A 207 7.33 -10.94 14.49
C ASP A 207 7.20 -9.54 13.83
N PRO A 208 8.25 -8.71 13.80
CA PRO A 208 8.19 -7.37 13.22
C PRO A 208 7.93 -7.37 11.71
N VAL A 209 8.07 -8.53 11.04
CA VAL A 209 7.80 -8.68 9.61
C VAL A 209 6.35 -8.42 9.27
N VAL A 210 5.40 -8.72 10.18
CA VAL A 210 3.97 -8.44 10.01
C VAL A 210 3.67 -6.94 9.88
N PHE A 211 4.54 -6.07 10.42
CA PHE A 211 4.45 -4.61 10.29
C PHE A 211 5.32 -4.03 9.16
N THR A 212 6.01 -4.87 8.37
CA THR A 212 6.85 -4.41 7.24
C THR A 212 6.01 -3.92 6.07
N ARG A 213 4.87 -4.52 5.88
CA ARG A 213 3.80 -4.06 5.02
C ARG A 213 2.59 -3.97 5.93
N ILE A 214 2.33 -2.81 6.51
CA ILE A 214 1.01 -2.58 7.06
C ILE A 214 0.11 -2.53 5.82
N PRO A 215 -0.51 -3.65 5.44
CA PRO A 215 -1.38 -3.67 4.29
C PRO A 215 -2.52 -2.71 4.63
N SER A 216 -3.07 -2.06 3.62
CA SER A 216 -4.48 -1.72 3.71
C SER A 216 -5.16 -2.99 4.23
N VAL A 217 -5.88 -2.90 5.32
CA VAL A 217 -6.47 -3.97 6.15
C VAL A 217 -7.43 -4.93 5.40
N THR A 218 -7.36 -5.02 4.09
CA THR A 218 -7.97 -6.09 3.30
C THR A 218 -7.46 -7.49 3.63
N ALA A 219 -6.45 -7.59 4.51
CA ALA A 219 -5.86 -8.86 4.92
C ALA A 219 -6.30 -9.32 6.33
N LEU A 220 -7.06 -8.52 7.09
CA LEU A 220 -7.69 -9.05 8.30
C LEU A 220 -8.89 -9.93 7.90
N PRO A 221 -9.06 -11.10 8.51
CA PRO A 221 -10.19 -12.00 8.21
C PRO A 221 -11.54 -11.27 8.29
N ARG A 222 -12.50 -11.63 7.43
CA ARG A 222 -13.86 -11.07 7.46
C ARG A 222 -14.52 -11.16 8.85
N ALA A 223 -14.18 -12.15 9.64
CA ALA A 223 -14.64 -12.32 11.03
C ALA A 223 -14.30 -11.12 11.92
N PHE A 224 -13.20 -10.42 11.65
CA PHE A 224 -12.80 -9.22 12.39
C PHE A 224 -13.80 -8.06 12.24
N TRP A 225 -14.42 -7.94 11.07
CA TRP A 225 -15.43 -6.91 10.78
C TRP A 225 -16.77 -7.20 11.47
N SER A 226 -17.13 -8.48 11.70
CA SER A 226 -18.36 -8.87 12.38
C SER A 226 -18.29 -8.63 13.90
N ALA A 227 -17.14 -8.85 14.52
CA ALA A 227 -16.95 -8.61 15.95
C ALA A 227 -16.97 -7.09 16.33
N ALA A 228 -16.58 -6.21 15.42
CA ALA A 228 -16.63 -4.76 15.62
C ALA A 228 -18.06 -4.19 15.47
N THR A 229 -19.01 -4.94 14.93
CA THR A 229 -20.40 -4.51 14.69
C THR A 229 -21.43 -5.12 15.66
N THR A 230 -21.05 -6.09 16.49
CA THR A 230 -21.95 -6.72 17.45
C THR A 230 -21.98 -6.00 18.80
N SER A 231 -22.39 -4.73 18.81
CA SER A 231 -23.06 -4.16 19.97
C SER A 231 -24.15 -3.18 19.49
N HIS A 232 -25.37 -3.70 19.52
CA HIS A 232 -26.67 -3.05 19.39
C HIS A 232 -27.17 -2.61 18.00
N SER A 233 -28.19 -3.36 17.61
CA SER A 233 -29.42 -2.97 16.87
C SER A 233 -29.30 -2.52 15.42
N SER A 234 -29.96 -3.32 14.61
CA SER A 234 -30.58 -3.11 13.29
C SER A 234 -29.71 -3.35 12.05
N PRO A 235 -30.12 -4.29 11.19
CA PRO A 235 -29.51 -4.54 9.90
C PRO A 235 -30.07 -3.52 8.91
N THR A 236 -29.37 -2.41 8.72
CA THR A 236 -29.73 -1.47 7.67
C THR A 236 -28.48 -1.02 6.93
N LEU A 237 -28.44 -1.28 5.66
CA LEU A 237 -27.62 -0.75 4.59
C LEU A 237 -26.32 -1.48 4.16
N TRP A 238 -25.93 -2.61 4.74
CA TRP A 238 -24.79 -3.38 4.21
C TRP A 238 -25.19 -4.59 3.36
N ASP A 239 -26.51 -4.87 3.20
CA ASP A 239 -27.01 -5.98 2.38
C ASP A 239 -27.17 -5.66 0.88
N MET A 240 -26.74 -4.50 0.44
CA MET A 240 -26.91 -4.14 -0.97
C MET A 240 -25.57 -4.06 -1.69
N LYS A 241 -25.35 -5.09 -2.50
CA LYS A 241 -24.35 -5.21 -3.56
C LYS A 241 -22.95 -5.69 -3.15
N VAL A 242 -22.89 -6.92 -2.71
CA VAL A 242 -21.76 -7.79 -3.06
C VAL A 242 -21.73 -7.90 -4.58
N LEU A 243 -20.82 -7.20 -5.22
CA LEU A 243 -20.48 -7.45 -6.62
C LEU A 243 -20.04 -8.93 -6.70
N LYS A 244 -20.85 -9.74 -7.36
CA LYS A 244 -20.51 -11.12 -7.71
C LYS A 244 -19.13 -11.11 -8.38
N PRO A 245 -18.21 -12.00 -7.99
CA PRO A 245 -16.99 -12.19 -8.76
C PRO A 245 -17.38 -12.57 -10.21
N PRO A 246 -16.61 -12.15 -11.22
CA PRO A 246 -16.89 -12.52 -12.59
C PRO A 246 -16.94 -14.06 -12.67
N ALA A 247 -18.01 -14.56 -13.30
CA ALA A 247 -18.22 -15.98 -13.49
C ALA A 247 -16.98 -16.59 -14.16
N PHE A 248 -16.42 -17.61 -13.52
CA PHE A 248 -15.46 -18.49 -14.17
C PHE A 248 -16.13 -19.06 -15.40
N ILE A 249 -15.68 -18.66 -16.57
CA ILE A 249 -16.05 -19.31 -17.83
C ILE A 249 -15.44 -20.71 -17.77
N SER A 250 -16.28 -21.70 -17.48
CA SER A 250 -15.92 -23.10 -17.58
C SER A 250 -15.59 -23.38 -19.05
N ALA A 251 -14.33 -23.64 -19.33
CA ALA A 251 -13.91 -24.10 -20.64
C ALA A 251 -14.63 -25.43 -20.96
N LYS A 252 -15.44 -25.43 -22.02
CA LYS A 252 -16.02 -26.66 -22.57
C LYS A 252 -14.89 -27.62 -22.94
N PRO A 253 -14.99 -28.91 -22.62
CA PRO A 253 -14.04 -29.91 -23.10
C PRO A 253 -14.10 -29.99 -24.62
N ARG A 254 -12.95 -30.04 -25.26
CA ARG A 254 -12.84 -30.31 -26.70
C ARG A 254 -13.33 -31.73 -26.99
N PRO A 255 -14.06 -31.99 -28.09
CA PRO A 255 -14.41 -33.33 -28.50
C PRO A 255 -13.14 -34.11 -28.91
N ASN A 256 -13.02 -35.33 -28.42
CA ASN A 256 -12.00 -36.27 -28.82
C ASN A 256 -12.20 -36.62 -30.29
N ASN A 257 -11.20 -36.31 -31.11
CA ASN A 257 -11.06 -36.91 -32.44
C ASN A 257 -10.48 -38.30 -32.27
N GLU A 258 -11.33 -39.31 -32.36
CA GLU A 258 -10.88 -40.67 -32.61
C GLU A 258 -10.39 -40.82 -34.05
N PRO A 259 -9.25 -41.49 -34.28
CA PRO A 259 -8.84 -41.84 -35.64
C PRO A 259 -9.61 -43.05 -36.11
N SER A 260 -10.40 -42.88 -37.18
CA SER A 260 -11.06 -44.00 -37.90
C SER A 260 -10.02 -44.89 -38.51
N LEU A 261 -9.96 -46.12 -38.02
CA LEU A 261 -9.31 -47.25 -38.70
C LEU A 261 -10.08 -47.57 -39.98
N MET A 262 -9.51 -47.33 -41.16
CA MET A 262 -9.92 -47.92 -42.41
C MET A 262 -9.32 -49.32 -42.50
N ARG A 263 -10.21 -50.32 -42.59
CA ARG A 263 -9.94 -51.65 -43.13
C ARG A 263 -10.15 -51.60 -44.64
N SER A 264 -9.23 -52.07 -45.35
CA SER A 264 -9.25 -53.09 -46.41
C SER A 264 -7.95 -53.02 -47.21
#